data_ab75782b7b08eacb6ff1a4437030c2e2
#
_entry.id   ab75782b7b08eacb6ff1a4437030c2e2
#
_cell.length_a   1.000
_cell.length_b   1.000
_cell.length_c   1.000
_cell.angle_alpha   90.00
_cell.angle_beta   90.00
_cell.angle_gamma   90.00
#
_symmetry.space_group_name_H-M   'P 1'
#
loop_
_entity.id
_entity.type
_entity.pdbx_description
1 polymer ?
#
loop_
_entity_poly.entity_id
_entity_poly.type
_entity_poly.pdbx_seq_one_letter_code
_entity_poly.pdbx_strand_id
1 'polypeptide(L)'
;MYMNMDELKSGKDDTSAEGALVDYMATPVRMPMNMQMLGMMYAPGDNIILMAMFNYVSMSMDHVTRMGGRFTTEASGFGDVRLSALYKFFNKDRQSLHGQLGISLPAGSVTESDVIPASAPDKVALPYPMQVGSGTFDTNLALTYAGQANTVSWGSQAKGVFRFGENDRQYRYGNRYSLNNWFAVRTSTWLSLSTRLEGLVVTEIHGADPNLNPMMVITADTANTGGTYVNAAFGCNTYIPSGALKNLRIGFEFAFPMIQDVHGIQLKTKEILTTGLQYSF
;
A
#
# COMPACT_ATOMS: atom_id res chain seq x y z
N MET A 1 -3.21 8.32 -4.82
CA MET A 1 -3.91 7.44 -3.86
C MET A 1 -3.97 8.18 -2.53
N TYR A 2 -5.12 8.20 -1.92
CA TYR A 2 -5.33 8.67 -0.55
C TYR A 2 -5.80 7.50 0.31
N MET A 3 -5.26 7.34 1.50
CA MET A 3 -5.67 6.34 2.48
C MET A 3 -5.88 7.02 3.82
N ASN A 4 -7.01 6.73 4.47
CA ASN A 4 -7.31 7.21 5.80
C ASN A 4 -7.35 6.02 6.77
N MET A 5 -6.58 6.12 7.82
CA MET A 5 -6.61 5.21 8.95
C MET A 5 -7.09 5.98 10.18
N ASP A 6 -8.05 5.43 10.88
CA ASP A 6 -8.71 6.07 12.03
C ASP A 6 -9.26 4.98 12.95
N GLU A 7 -9.29 5.25 14.25
CA GLU A 7 -9.62 4.28 15.29
C GLU A 7 -8.58 3.15 15.41
N LEU A 8 -8.64 2.42 16.49
CA LEU A 8 -7.74 1.30 16.79
C LEU A 8 -8.46 -0.03 16.72
N LYS A 9 -7.71 -1.05 16.35
CA LYS A 9 -8.11 -2.45 16.34
C LYS A 9 -7.12 -3.30 17.12
N SER A 10 -7.64 -4.32 17.81
CA SER A 10 -6.87 -5.40 18.41
C SER A 10 -7.43 -6.72 17.88
N GLY A 11 -6.66 -7.43 17.06
CA GLY A 11 -7.18 -8.56 16.30
C GLY A 11 -8.34 -8.13 15.40
N LYS A 12 -9.52 -8.74 15.62
CA LYS A 12 -10.76 -8.41 14.88
C LYS A 12 -11.62 -7.35 15.54
N ASP A 13 -11.35 -7.03 16.80
CA ASP A 13 -12.19 -6.17 17.61
C ASP A 13 -11.71 -4.72 17.59
N ASP A 14 -12.64 -3.78 17.62
CA ASP A 14 -12.30 -2.37 17.77
C ASP A 14 -11.89 -2.11 19.22
N THR A 15 -10.84 -1.32 19.42
CA THR A 15 -10.34 -0.95 20.75
C THR A 15 -10.22 0.57 20.88
N SER A 16 -10.18 1.06 22.12
CA SER A 16 -10.06 2.49 22.39
C SER A 16 -8.62 2.92 22.60
N ALA A 17 -8.36 4.22 22.42
CA ALA A 17 -7.06 4.79 22.74
C ALA A 17 -6.71 4.62 24.22
N GLU A 18 -7.71 4.72 25.12
CA GLU A 18 -7.52 4.51 26.57
C GLU A 18 -7.06 3.07 26.86
N GLY A 19 -7.62 2.07 26.15
CA GLY A 19 -7.19 0.67 26.29
C GLY A 19 -5.72 0.49 25.88
N ALA A 20 -5.30 1.06 24.78
CA ALA A 20 -3.90 1.01 24.35
C ALA A 20 -2.95 1.75 25.28
N LEU A 21 -3.40 2.85 25.89
CA LEU A 21 -2.60 3.66 26.82
C LEU A 21 -2.38 3.02 28.20
N VAL A 22 -2.97 1.85 28.47
CA VAL A 22 -2.64 1.06 29.67
C VAL A 22 -1.20 0.56 29.58
N ASP A 23 -0.78 0.11 28.40
CA ASP A 23 0.54 -0.50 28.19
C ASP A 23 1.55 0.47 27.56
N TYR A 24 1.08 1.45 26.77
CA TYR A 24 1.93 2.39 26.04
C TYR A 24 1.82 3.83 26.56
N MET A 25 2.85 4.64 26.34
CA MET A 25 2.87 6.06 26.75
C MET A 25 2.11 6.96 25.77
N ALA A 26 2.05 6.57 24.50
CA ALA A 26 1.32 7.27 23.45
C ALA A 26 0.70 6.26 22.49
N THR A 27 -0.40 6.65 21.84
CA THR A 27 -1.05 5.87 20.80
C THR A 27 -1.47 6.76 19.64
N PRO A 28 -1.31 6.30 18.37
CA PRO A 28 -1.89 7.01 17.24
C PRO A 28 -3.41 6.89 17.30
N VAL A 29 -4.10 7.91 16.83
CA VAL A 29 -5.56 7.92 16.73
C VAL A 29 -6.03 8.12 15.30
N ARG A 30 -5.18 8.70 14.44
CA ARG A 30 -5.47 8.94 13.04
C ARG A 30 -4.19 9.03 12.22
N MET A 31 -4.22 8.52 10.98
CA MET A 31 -3.09 8.64 10.05
C MET A 31 -3.60 8.74 8.61
N PRO A 32 -3.84 9.95 8.08
CA PRO A 32 -4.03 10.16 6.65
C PRO A 32 -2.71 10.03 5.90
N MET A 33 -2.75 9.37 4.74
CA MET A 33 -1.61 9.20 3.85
C MET A 33 -1.99 9.54 2.42
N ASN A 34 -1.16 10.33 1.75
CA ASN A 34 -1.21 10.60 0.33
C ASN A 34 -0.01 9.96 -0.37
N MET A 35 -0.27 9.23 -1.46
CA MET A 35 0.77 8.64 -2.29
C MET A 35 0.55 9.04 -3.75
N GLN A 36 1.54 9.67 -4.33
CA GLN A 36 1.61 9.98 -5.75
C GLN A 36 2.50 8.95 -6.42
N MET A 37 2.05 8.37 -7.53
CA MET A 37 2.77 7.32 -8.24
C MET A 37 2.95 7.71 -9.70
N LEU A 38 4.17 7.57 -10.20
CA LEU A 38 4.49 7.69 -11.62
C LEU A 38 4.95 6.34 -12.14
N GLY A 39 4.23 5.81 -13.11
CA GLY A 39 4.54 4.54 -13.76
C GLY A 39 4.85 4.73 -15.22
N MET A 40 5.90 4.08 -15.71
CA MET A 40 6.27 4.02 -17.11
C MET A 40 6.31 2.57 -17.55
N MET A 41 5.78 2.30 -18.75
CA MET A 41 5.77 0.97 -19.36
C MET A 41 6.34 1.05 -20.76
N TYR A 42 7.19 0.08 -21.10
CA TYR A 42 7.77 -0.07 -22.43
C TYR A 42 7.67 -1.53 -22.87
N ALA A 43 7.13 -1.76 -24.05
CA ALA A 43 7.00 -3.08 -24.66
C ALA A 43 8.04 -3.24 -25.77
N PRO A 44 9.22 -3.84 -25.52
CA PRO A 44 10.23 -4.08 -26.55
C PRO A 44 9.80 -5.14 -27.61
N GLY A 45 8.72 -5.86 -27.32
CA GLY A 45 8.17 -6.88 -28.21
C GLY A 45 6.79 -7.35 -27.70
N ASP A 46 6.22 -8.33 -28.40
CA ASP A 46 4.82 -8.75 -28.17
C ASP A 46 4.57 -9.47 -26.85
N ASN A 47 5.62 -10.03 -26.23
CA ASN A 47 5.48 -10.89 -25.06
C ASN A 47 6.09 -10.30 -23.78
N ILE A 48 6.84 -9.21 -23.88
CA ILE A 48 7.54 -8.62 -22.73
C ILE A 48 7.11 -7.17 -22.57
N ILE A 49 6.83 -6.76 -21.32
CA ILE A 49 6.62 -5.38 -20.94
C ILE A 49 7.56 -5.08 -19.78
N LEU A 50 8.37 -4.06 -19.93
CA LEU A 50 9.19 -3.50 -18.85
C LEU A 50 8.43 -2.37 -18.18
N MET A 51 8.50 -2.31 -16.87
CA MET A 51 7.81 -1.30 -16.07
C MET A 51 8.73 -0.71 -15.01
N ALA A 52 8.72 0.61 -14.89
CA ALA A 52 9.33 1.33 -13.78
C ALA A 52 8.26 2.12 -13.03
N MET A 53 8.32 2.12 -11.70
CA MET A 53 7.40 2.85 -10.83
C MET A 53 8.16 3.63 -9.79
N PHE A 54 7.77 4.88 -9.62
CA PHE A 54 8.25 5.82 -8.62
C PHE A 54 7.08 6.26 -7.77
N ASN A 55 7.30 6.47 -6.49
CA ASN A 55 6.27 6.98 -5.60
C ASN A 55 6.83 8.08 -4.69
N TYR A 56 5.98 9.05 -4.40
CA TYR A 56 6.19 10.06 -3.36
C TYR A 56 5.07 9.91 -2.34
N VAL A 57 5.44 9.82 -1.08
CA VAL A 57 4.51 9.60 0.04
C VAL A 57 4.55 10.82 0.94
N SER A 58 3.38 11.24 1.41
CA SER A 58 3.22 12.24 2.46
C SER A 58 2.19 11.72 3.44
N MET A 59 2.53 11.73 4.72
CA MET A 59 1.69 11.21 5.79
C MET A 59 1.83 12.04 7.05
N SER A 60 0.76 12.09 7.82
CA SER A 60 0.76 12.67 9.16
C SER A 60 0.09 11.68 10.11
N MET A 61 0.50 11.68 11.38
CA MET A 61 -0.03 10.81 12.41
C MET A 61 -0.35 11.59 13.67
N ASP A 62 -1.62 11.60 14.02
CA ASP A 62 -2.13 12.23 15.23
C ASP A 62 -2.03 11.26 16.41
N HIS A 63 -1.49 11.72 17.52
CA HIS A 63 -1.25 10.92 18.73
C HIS A 63 -1.96 11.49 19.94
N VAL A 64 -2.30 10.59 20.86
CA VAL A 64 -2.74 10.92 22.23
C VAL A 64 -1.77 10.26 23.20
N THR A 65 -1.36 11.01 24.23
CA THR A 65 -0.51 10.48 25.29
C THR A 65 -1.34 9.98 26.48
N ARG A 66 -0.75 9.14 27.32
CA ARG A 66 -1.35 8.66 28.59
C ARG A 66 -1.78 9.82 29.52
N MET A 67 -1.12 10.97 29.45
CA MET A 67 -1.44 12.16 30.22
C MET A 67 -2.49 13.08 29.55
N GLY A 68 -3.09 12.64 28.45
CA GLY A 68 -4.11 13.41 27.71
C GLY A 68 -3.57 14.47 26.75
N GLY A 69 -2.24 14.62 26.63
CA GLY A 69 -1.62 15.49 25.63
C GLY A 69 -1.85 14.99 24.21
N ARG A 70 -1.87 15.88 23.25
CA ARG A 70 -1.99 15.55 21.81
C ARG A 70 -0.84 16.18 21.03
N PHE A 71 -0.38 15.46 20.01
CA PHE A 71 0.64 15.96 19.08
C PHE A 71 0.51 15.22 17.74
N THR A 72 1.06 15.83 16.71
CA THR A 72 1.09 15.26 15.35
C THR A 72 2.53 15.11 14.91
N THR A 73 2.85 14.02 14.22
CA THR A 73 4.13 13.81 13.55
C THR A 73 3.91 13.72 12.05
N GLU A 74 4.88 14.18 11.27
CA GLU A 74 4.80 14.23 9.81
C GLU A 74 6.02 13.58 9.18
N ALA A 75 5.80 12.92 8.04
CA ALA A 75 6.87 12.39 7.18
C ALA A 75 6.48 12.49 5.73
N SER A 76 7.44 12.81 4.87
CA SER A 76 7.24 12.82 3.44
C SER A 76 8.53 12.60 2.68
N GLY A 77 8.46 11.92 1.54
CA GLY A 77 9.65 11.68 0.72
C GLY A 77 9.36 10.74 -0.45
N PHE A 78 10.40 10.52 -1.24
CA PHE A 78 10.37 9.49 -2.27
C PHE A 78 10.52 8.12 -1.62
N GLY A 79 9.63 7.22 -2.00
CA GLY A 79 9.72 5.82 -1.61
C GLY A 79 10.62 5.01 -2.53
N ASP A 80 10.57 3.69 -2.37
CA ASP A 80 11.39 2.77 -3.14
C ASP A 80 11.02 2.75 -4.62
N VAL A 81 12.03 2.64 -5.47
CA VAL A 81 11.87 2.50 -6.93
C VAL A 81 11.62 1.04 -7.27
N ARG A 82 10.57 0.75 -8.06
CA ARG A 82 10.25 -0.61 -8.51
C ARG A 82 10.48 -0.76 -9.99
N LEU A 83 11.23 -1.80 -10.34
CA LEU A 83 11.47 -2.22 -11.71
C LEU A 83 10.88 -3.61 -11.90
N SER A 84 10.14 -3.84 -12.98
CA SER A 84 9.49 -5.12 -13.23
C SER A 84 9.52 -5.48 -14.71
N ALA A 85 9.54 -6.77 -14.99
CA ALA A 85 9.30 -7.34 -16.29
C ALA A 85 8.03 -8.20 -16.22
N LEU A 86 7.11 -7.99 -17.14
CA LEU A 86 5.94 -8.82 -17.33
C LEU A 86 6.17 -9.68 -18.56
N TYR A 87 5.95 -10.99 -18.43
CA TYR A 87 6.03 -11.94 -19.52
C TYR A 87 4.67 -12.56 -19.78
N LYS A 88 4.23 -12.49 -21.02
CA LYS A 88 2.96 -13.04 -21.48
C LYS A 88 3.15 -14.50 -21.90
N PHE A 89 2.60 -15.42 -21.14
CA PHE A 89 2.67 -16.86 -21.41
C PHE A 89 1.73 -17.26 -22.55
N PHE A 90 0.50 -16.75 -22.52
CA PHE A 90 -0.43 -16.89 -23.64
C PHE A 90 -1.41 -15.72 -23.72
N ASN A 91 -1.93 -15.51 -24.94
CA ASN A 91 -3.02 -14.59 -25.22
C ASN A 91 -3.83 -15.18 -26.38
N LYS A 92 -4.91 -15.87 -26.07
CA LYS A 92 -5.74 -16.57 -27.04
C LYS A 92 -7.20 -16.54 -26.59
N ASP A 93 -8.12 -16.46 -27.56
CA ASP A 93 -9.56 -16.51 -27.32
C ASP A 93 -10.05 -15.51 -26.25
N ARG A 94 -9.50 -14.29 -26.29
CA ARG A 94 -9.78 -13.21 -25.33
C ARG A 94 -9.41 -13.56 -23.88
N GLN A 95 -8.50 -14.45 -23.69
CA GLN A 95 -7.92 -14.83 -22.41
C GLN A 95 -6.41 -14.63 -22.45
N SER A 96 -5.84 -14.20 -21.35
CA SER A 96 -4.41 -14.01 -21.22
C SER A 96 -3.91 -14.48 -19.86
N LEU A 97 -2.68 -14.98 -19.86
CA LEU A 97 -1.94 -15.27 -18.64
C LEU A 97 -0.57 -14.62 -18.75
N HIS A 98 -0.21 -13.85 -17.76
CA HIS A 98 1.13 -13.28 -17.68
C HIS A 98 1.69 -13.36 -16.26
N GLY A 99 3.00 -13.55 -16.19
CA GLY A 99 3.77 -13.46 -14.96
C GLY A 99 4.48 -12.13 -14.88
N GLN A 100 4.77 -11.69 -13.67
CA GLN A 100 5.57 -10.53 -13.37
C GLN A 100 6.69 -10.93 -12.42
N LEU A 101 7.89 -10.51 -12.77
CA LEU A 101 9.05 -10.52 -11.88
C LEU A 101 9.54 -9.08 -11.73
N GLY A 102 9.70 -8.63 -10.51
CA GLY A 102 10.17 -7.28 -10.23
C GLY A 102 11.09 -7.23 -9.03
N ILE A 103 11.87 -6.18 -8.97
CA ILE A 103 12.71 -5.82 -7.82
C ILE A 103 12.32 -4.44 -7.32
N SER A 104 12.37 -4.23 -6.01
CA SER A 104 12.28 -2.93 -5.37
C SER A 104 13.68 -2.54 -4.88
N LEU A 105 14.12 -1.36 -5.28
CA LEU A 105 15.40 -0.79 -4.86
C LEU A 105 15.15 0.12 -3.66
N PRO A 106 15.94 0.03 -2.58
CA PRO A 106 15.75 0.80 -1.35
C PRO A 106 16.18 2.27 -1.53
N ALA A 107 15.43 3.02 -2.32
CA ALA A 107 15.70 4.43 -2.58
C ALA A 107 14.98 5.35 -1.55
N GLY A 108 13.98 4.85 -0.87
CA GLY A 108 13.25 5.57 0.17
C GLY A 108 13.99 5.57 1.52
N SER A 109 13.83 6.64 2.28
CA SER A 109 14.42 6.79 3.59
C SER A 109 13.77 5.87 4.63
N VAL A 110 14.58 5.34 5.55
CA VAL A 110 14.18 4.62 6.77
C VAL A 110 14.64 5.35 8.04
N THR A 111 14.98 6.64 7.89
CA THR A 111 15.50 7.49 8.96
C THR A 111 14.65 8.73 9.18
N GLU A 112 13.36 8.66 8.83
CA GLU A 112 12.43 9.77 9.08
C GLU A 112 12.37 10.09 10.57
N SER A 113 12.39 11.39 10.86
CA SER A 113 12.44 11.90 12.24
C SER A 113 11.64 13.18 12.37
N ASP A 114 11.04 13.39 13.53
CA ASP A 114 10.28 14.60 13.83
C ASP A 114 10.40 14.97 15.31
N VAL A 115 9.97 16.18 15.67
CA VAL A 115 9.94 16.66 17.04
C VAL A 115 8.66 16.20 17.74
N ILE A 116 8.81 15.56 18.87
CA ILE A 116 7.68 15.21 19.75
C ILE A 116 7.75 16.02 21.06
N PRO A 117 6.66 16.15 21.81
CA PRO A 117 6.66 16.94 23.05
C PRO A 117 7.73 16.51 24.08
N ALA A 118 8.10 15.24 24.08
CA ALA A 118 9.11 14.72 25.01
C ALA A 118 10.56 14.96 24.54
N SER A 119 10.79 15.29 23.28
CA SER A 119 12.12 15.51 22.71
C SER A 119 12.41 16.96 22.34
N ALA A 120 11.41 17.82 22.37
CA ALA A 120 11.55 19.20 21.91
C ALA A 120 12.74 19.94 22.58
N PRO A 121 13.62 20.61 21.82
CA PRO A 121 13.50 20.87 20.36
C PRO A 121 14.09 19.80 19.43
N ASP A 122 14.60 18.71 19.94
CA ASP A 122 15.33 17.70 19.19
C ASP A 122 14.38 16.78 18.41
N LYS A 123 14.82 16.34 17.22
CA LYS A 123 14.12 15.34 16.43
C LYS A 123 14.45 13.94 16.92
N VAL A 124 13.44 13.08 16.95
CA VAL A 124 13.58 11.64 17.27
C VAL A 124 13.10 10.79 16.10
N ALA A 125 13.61 9.56 16.03
CA ALA A 125 13.21 8.60 15.00
C ALA A 125 11.69 8.35 15.07
N LEU A 126 11.04 8.41 13.90
CA LEU A 126 9.64 8.09 13.77
C LEU A 126 9.43 6.56 13.67
N PRO A 127 8.28 6.05 14.14
CA PRO A 127 7.98 4.62 14.14
C PRO A 127 7.78 4.06 12.73
N TYR A 128 7.76 2.73 12.61
CA TYR A 128 7.75 1.99 11.35
C TYR A 128 6.74 2.48 10.30
N PRO A 129 5.46 2.76 10.61
CA PRO A 129 4.50 3.22 9.61
C PRO A 129 4.81 4.61 9.03
N MET A 130 5.66 5.38 9.71
CA MET A 130 6.06 6.73 9.30
C MET A 130 7.34 6.75 8.47
N GLN A 131 7.94 5.60 8.17
CA GLN A 131 9.09 5.51 7.28
C GLN A 131 8.64 5.44 5.82
N VAL A 132 9.32 6.14 4.91
CA VAL A 132 8.90 6.27 3.50
C VAL A 132 9.46 5.17 2.59
N GLY A 133 10.56 4.52 3.00
CA GLY A 133 11.19 3.41 2.30
C GLY A 133 11.19 2.10 3.09
N SER A 134 11.58 1.01 2.46
CA SER A 134 11.80 -0.27 3.13
C SER A 134 13.25 -0.43 3.64
N GLY A 135 14.19 0.23 2.97
CA GLY A 135 15.62 0.06 3.22
C GLY A 135 16.14 -1.32 2.81
N THR A 136 15.33 -2.18 2.19
CA THR A 136 15.69 -3.53 1.76
C THR A 136 15.45 -3.72 0.26
N PHE A 137 16.21 -4.66 -0.32
CA PHE A 137 15.91 -5.15 -1.67
C PHE A 137 14.78 -6.15 -1.59
N ASP A 138 13.69 -5.87 -2.30
CA ASP A 138 12.51 -6.72 -2.28
C ASP A 138 12.30 -7.34 -3.67
N THR A 139 11.84 -8.60 -3.71
CA THR A 139 11.39 -9.25 -4.95
C THR A 139 9.87 -9.23 -5.01
N ASN A 140 9.34 -8.86 -6.16
CA ASN A 140 7.91 -8.84 -6.43
C ASN A 140 7.59 -9.90 -7.49
N LEU A 141 6.77 -10.87 -7.14
CA LEU A 141 6.27 -11.90 -8.06
C LEU A 141 4.77 -11.75 -8.21
N ALA A 142 4.27 -11.87 -9.43
CA ALA A 142 2.83 -11.98 -9.63
C ALA A 142 2.50 -12.89 -10.83
N LEU A 143 1.35 -13.53 -10.73
CA LEU A 143 0.72 -14.29 -11.81
C LEU A 143 -0.68 -13.73 -12.00
N THR A 144 -0.99 -13.32 -13.23
CA THR A 144 -2.27 -12.70 -13.56
C THR A 144 -2.95 -13.45 -14.71
N TYR A 145 -4.16 -13.89 -14.46
CA TYR A 145 -5.09 -14.36 -15.46
C TYR A 145 -6.13 -13.27 -15.74
N ALA A 146 -6.41 -13.00 -17.00
CA ALA A 146 -7.45 -12.09 -17.41
C ALA A 146 -8.27 -12.68 -18.57
N GLY A 147 -9.56 -12.51 -18.51
CA GLY A 147 -10.50 -12.91 -19.54
C GLY A 147 -11.47 -11.77 -19.89
N GLN A 148 -11.97 -11.77 -21.09
CA GLN A 148 -12.98 -10.81 -21.52
C GLN A 148 -13.98 -11.43 -22.51
N ALA A 149 -15.20 -10.96 -22.41
CA ALA A 149 -16.26 -11.21 -23.40
C ALA A 149 -16.62 -9.87 -24.07
N ASN A 150 -17.79 -9.78 -24.71
CA ASN A 150 -18.16 -8.59 -25.49
C ASN A 150 -18.20 -7.30 -24.67
N THR A 151 -18.82 -7.35 -23.51
CA THR A 151 -19.05 -6.18 -22.63
C THR A 151 -18.50 -6.38 -21.23
N VAL A 152 -18.00 -7.57 -20.89
CA VAL A 152 -17.51 -7.90 -19.55
C VAL A 152 -16.06 -8.33 -19.60
N SER A 153 -15.32 -8.05 -18.55
CA SER A 153 -13.97 -8.55 -18.32
C SER A 153 -13.81 -8.96 -16.86
N TRP A 154 -12.96 -9.92 -16.62
CA TRP A 154 -12.67 -10.44 -15.30
C TRP A 154 -11.20 -10.83 -15.21
N GLY A 155 -10.72 -10.97 -14.02
CA GLY A 155 -9.38 -11.51 -13.83
C GLY A 155 -9.09 -11.82 -12.38
N SER A 156 -7.97 -12.50 -12.21
CA SER A 156 -7.42 -12.89 -10.93
C SER A 156 -5.91 -12.68 -10.94
N GLN A 157 -5.36 -12.12 -9.88
CA GLN A 157 -3.93 -11.95 -9.71
C GLN A 157 -3.50 -12.42 -8.33
N ALA A 158 -2.58 -13.39 -8.31
CA ALA A 158 -1.81 -13.72 -7.10
C ALA A 158 -0.51 -12.94 -7.13
N LYS A 159 -0.16 -12.28 -6.02
CA LYS A 159 1.06 -11.47 -5.90
C LYS A 159 1.75 -11.73 -4.56
N GLY A 160 3.08 -11.82 -4.59
CA GLY A 160 3.94 -11.88 -3.42
C GLY A 160 4.99 -10.78 -3.47
N VAL A 161 5.25 -10.16 -2.31
CA VAL A 161 6.40 -9.28 -2.07
C VAL A 161 7.25 -9.95 -1.01
N PHE A 162 8.47 -10.30 -1.39
CA PHE A 162 9.42 -10.99 -0.54
C PHE A 162 10.56 -10.03 -0.21
N ARG A 163 10.82 -9.85 1.07
CA ARG A 163 11.82 -8.92 1.57
C ARG A 163 13.04 -9.70 2.06
N PHE A 164 14.22 -9.24 1.65
CA PHE A 164 15.48 -9.93 1.94
C PHE A 164 16.43 -9.03 2.72
N GLY A 165 17.12 -9.65 3.69
CA GLY A 165 18.03 -8.93 4.55
C GLY A 165 17.33 -8.03 5.57
N GLU A 166 18.10 -7.21 6.22
CA GLU A 166 17.67 -6.15 7.13
C GLU A 166 18.21 -4.82 6.61
N ASN A 167 17.52 -3.74 6.91
CA ASN A 167 17.97 -2.41 6.59
C ASN A 167 19.00 -1.89 7.60
N ASP A 168 19.54 -0.70 7.37
CA ASP A 168 20.55 -0.07 8.25
C ASP A 168 20.05 0.19 9.68
N ARG A 169 18.74 0.04 9.91
CA ARG A 169 18.07 0.14 11.21
C ARG A 169 17.77 -1.21 11.85
N GLN A 170 18.38 -2.30 11.33
CA GLN A 170 18.30 -3.67 11.86
C GLN A 170 16.88 -4.26 11.86
N TYR A 171 16.03 -3.87 10.92
CA TYR A 171 14.73 -4.48 10.73
C TYR A 171 14.40 -4.65 9.23
N ARG A 172 13.40 -5.45 8.94
CA ARG A 172 12.74 -5.52 7.63
C ARG A 172 11.24 -5.59 7.81
N TYR A 173 10.51 -4.96 6.92
CA TYR A 173 9.04 -5.11 6.89
C TYR A 173 8.62 -6.55 6.60
N GLY A 174 7.41 -6.91 7.01
CA GLY A 174 6.81 -8.20 6.70
C GLY A 174 6.60 -8.43 5.22
N ASN A 175 6.68 -9.69 4.80
CA ASN A 175 6.29 -10.10 3.46
C ASN A 175 4.80 -9.84 3.24
N ARG A 176 4.41 -9.65 1.96
CA ARG A 176 3.01 -9.40 1.60
C ARG A 176 2.56 -10.39 0.55
N TYR A 177 1.42 -11.00 0.77
CA TYR A 177 0.79 -11.95 -0.16
C TYR A 177 -0.62 -11.46 -0.44
N SER A 178 -0.98 -11.30 -1.70
CA SER A 178 -2.33 -10.87 -2.05
C SER A 178 -2.92 -11.69 -3.19
N LEU A 179 -4.23 -11.89 -3.10
CA LEU A 179 -5.06 -12.43 -4.17
C LEU A 179 -6.13 -11.39 -4.51
N ASN A 180 -6.07 -10.89 -5.73
CA ASN A 180 -7.00 -9.90 -6.25
C ASN A 180 -7.90 -10.56 -7.30
N ASN A 181 -9.20 -10.39 -7.16
CA ASN A 181 -10.18 -10.81 -8.16
C ASN A 181 -11.00 -9.58 -8.57
N TRP A 182 -11.17 -9.37 -9.87
CA TRP A 182 -11.96 -8.24 -10.37
C TRP A 182 -12.93 -8.67 -11.45
N PHE A 183 -13.99 -7.89 -11.55
CA PHE A 183 -14.99 -8.00 -12.60
C PHE A 183 -15.34 -6.58 -13.07
N ALA A 184 -15.44 -6.39 -14.39
CA ALA A 184 -15.77 -5.10 -14.96
C ALA A 184 -16.78 -5.25 -16.10
N VAL A 185 -17.67 -4.27 -16.20
CA VAL A 185 -18.69 -4.18 -17.23
C VAL A 185 -18.49 -2.87 -18.01
N ARG A 186 -18.38 -2.97 -19.31
CA ARG A 186 -18.38 -1.83 -20.22
C ARG A 186 -19.82 -1.40 -20.46
N THR A 187 -20.22 -0.28 -19.84
CA THR A 187 -21.58 0.27 -19.94
C THR A 187 -21.78 1.13 -21.19
N SER A 188 -20.68 1.71 -21.71
CA SER A 188 -20.67 2.46 -22.96
C SER A 188 -19.31 2.33 -23.65
N THR A 189 -19.12 2.97 -24.81
CA THR A 189 -17.84 2.94 -25.54
C THR A 189 -16.72 3.66 -24.80
N TRP A 190 -17.06 4.53 -23.87
CA TRP A 190 -16.13 5.37 -23.13
C TRP A 190 -16.13 5.12 -21.61
N LEU A 191 -17.07 4.33 -21.05
CA LEU A 191 -17.21 4.09 -19.62
C LEU A 191 -17.29 2.62 -19.29
N SER A 192 -16.55 2.19 -18.29
CA SER A 192 -16.67 0.89 -17.63
C SER A 192 -16.76 1.04 -16.11
N LEU A 193 -17.56 0.17 -15.51
CA LEU A 193 -17.68 0.04 -14.05
C LEU A 193 -16.99 -1.27 -13.62
N SER A 194 -16.38 -1.28 -12.47
CA SER A 194 -15.68 -2.46 -11.95
C SER A 194 -15.91 -2.66 -10.46
N THR A 195 -15.78 -3.90 -10.04
CA THR A 195 -15.66 -4.29 -8.64
C THR A 195 -14.42 -5.16 -8.47
N ARG A 196 -13.78 -5.07 -7.30
CA ARG A 196 -12.59 -5.84 -6.94
C ARG A 196 -12.70 -6.36 -5.51
N LEU A 197 -12.27 -7.58 -5.31
CA LEU A 197 -12.09 -8.20 -4.00
C LEU A 197 -10.62 -8.58 -3.86
N GLU A 198 -10.00 -8.12 -2.77
CA GLU A 198 -8.62 -8.41 -2.44
C GLU A 198 -8.54 -9.12 -1.11
N GLY A 199 -7.90 -10.29 -1.07
CA GLY A 199 -7.37 -10.89 0.14
C GLY A 199 -5.90 -10.51 0.29
N LEU A 200 -5.49 -10.01 1.44
CA LEU A 200 -4.12 -9.58 1.72
C LEU A 200 -3.66 -10.16 3.06
N VAL A 201 -2.49 -10.79 3.06
CA VAL A 201 -1.78 -11.22 4.26
C VAL A 201 -0.45 -10.47 4.33
N VAL A 202 -0.17 -9.86 5.47
CA VAL A 202 1.09 -9.18 5.77
C VAL A 202 1.69 -9.85 7.00
N THR A 203 2.93 -10.32 6.89
CA THR A 203 3.65 -10.87 8.06
C THR A 203 4.19 -9.74 8.94
N GLU A 204 4.55 -10.05 10.15
CA GLU A 204 5.14 -9.09 11.09
C GLU A 204 6.48 -8.54 10.61
N ILE A 205 6.88 -7.39 11.14
CA ILE A 205 8.25 -6.86 11.02
C ILE A 205 9.21 -7.83 11.70
N HIS A 206 10.31 -8.11 11.02
CA HIS A 206 11.40 -8.92 11.57
C HIS A 206 12.54 -8.01 11.99
N GLY A 207 13.13 -8.28 13.17
CA GLY A 207 14.13 -7.40 13.78
C GLY A 207 13.47 -6.21 14.48
N ALA A 208 14.27 -5.26 14.95
CA ALA A 208 13.77 -4.03 15.59
C ALA A 208 14.78 -2.90 15.45
N ASP A 209 14.31 -1.68 15.23
CA ASP A 209 15.15 -0.48 15.23
C ASP A 209 15.63 -0.18 16.65
N PRO A 210 16.94 -0.17 16.93
CA PRO A 210 17.48 0.11 18.27
C PRO A 210 17.21 1.54 18.76
N ASN A 211 16.78 2.44 17.87
CA ASN A 211 16.42 3.82 18.24
C ASN A 211 14.93 3.98 18.59
N LEU A 212 14.14 2.94 18.45
CA LEU A 212 12.73 2.92 18.82
C LEU A 212 12.54 2.16 20.14
N ASN A 213 11.78 2.75 21.04
CA ASN A 213 11.37 2.07 22.27
C ASN A 213 9.94 1.54 22.10
N PRO A 214 9.74 0.20 22.06
CA PRO A 214 8.43 -0.40 21.84
C PRO A 214 7.39 -0.05 22.91
N MET A 215 7.83 0.31 24.13
CA MET A 215 6.91 0.71 25.23
C MET A 215 6.42 2.16 25.12
N MET A 216 6.98 2.95 24.21
CA MET A 216 6.59 4.36 24.07
C MET A 216 5.33 4.54 23.25
N VAL A 217 5.26 3.87 22.09
CA VAL A 217 4.12 4.00 21.17
C VAL A 217 3.85 2.67 20.48
N ILE A 218 2.59 2.30 20.32
CA ILE A 218 2.19 1.01 19.72
C ILE A 218 2.83 0.75 18.36
N THR A 219 3.06 1.78 17.57
CA THR A 219 3.65 1.70 16.23
C THR A 219 5.16 1.50 16.21
N ALA A 220 5.83 1.59 17.36
CA ALA A 220 7.24 1.25 17.55
C ALA A 220 7.44 -0.20 17.99
N ASP A 221 6.36 -0.91 18.33
CA ASP A 221 6.39 -2.31 18.70
C ASP A 221 6.15 -3.18 17.45
N THR A 222 7.11 -4.03 17.11
CA THR A 222 7.03 -4.91 15.94
C THR A 222 5.94 -5.97 16.05
N ALA A 223 5.54 -6.35 17.27
CA ALA A 223 4.42 -7.26 17.51
C ALA A 223 3.06 -6.65 17.09
N ASN A 224 2.97 -5.34 17.01
CA ASN A 224 1.79 -4.62 16.54
C ASN A 224 1.84 -4.35 15.02
N THR A 225 2.34 -5.32 14.24
CA THR A 225 2.48 -5.18 12.79
C THR A 225 1.99 -6.42 12.06
N GLY A 226 1.55 -6.25 10.81
CA GLY A 226 1.02 -7.36 10.03
C GLY A 226 -0.45 -7.68 10.33
N GLY A 227 -0.97 -8.70 9.65
CA GLY A 227 -2.36 -9.12 9.77
C GLY A 227 -2.93 -9.65 8.46
N THR A 228 -4.23 -9.98 8.51
CA THR A 228 -5.01 -10.48 7.37
C THR A 228 -6.15 -9.52 7.07
N TYR A 229 -6.30 -9.17 5.80
CA TYR A 229 -7.25 -8.17 5.35
C TYR A 229 -8.06 -8.69 4.18
N VAL A 230 -9.35 -8.35 4.12
CA VAL A 230 -10.18 -8.53 2.94
C VAL A 230 -10.77 -7.17 2.58
N ASN A 231 -10.42 -6.67 1.40
CA ASN A 231 -10.83 -5.38 0.90
C ASN A 231 -11.80 -5.54 -0.26
N ALA A 232 -12.88 -4.78 -0.28
CA ALA A 232 -13.76 -4.62 -1.44
C ALA A 232 -13.51 -3.26 -2.07
N ALA A 233 -13.64 -3.18 -3.40
CA ALA A 233 -13.51 -1.93 -4.12
C ALA A 233 -14.53 -1.81 -5.25
N PHE A 234 -14.94 -0.57 -5.52
CA PHE A 234 -15.74 -0.19 -6.66
C PHE A 234 -14.99 0.85 -7.47
N GLY A 235 -14.98 0.67 -8.78
CA GLY A 235 -14.24 1.55 -9.67
C GLY A 235 -15.03 1.94 -10.90
N CYS A 236 -14.62 3.04 -11.50
CA CYS A 236 -15.02 3.44 -12.83
C CYS A 236 -13.80 3.85 -13.65
N ASN A 237 -13.83 3.52 -14.94
CA ASN A 237 -12.79 3.90 -15.87
C ASN A 237 -13.42 4.56 -17.08
N THR A 238 -12.87 5.71 -17.46
CA THR A 238 -13.23 6.39 -18.70
C THR A 238 -12.12 6.24 -19.72
N TYR A 239 -12.49 6.12 -20.98
CA TYR A 239 -11.58 6.04 -22.13
C TYR A 239 -11.96 7.08 -23.16
N ILE A 240 -11.02 7.85 -23.65
CA ILE A 240 -11.22 8.85 -24.71
C ILE A 240 -10.87 8.21 -26.06
N PRO A 241 -11.87 7.92 -26.92
CA PRO A 241 -11.67 7.16 -28.14
C PRO A 241 -11.14 7.99 -29.32
N SER A 242 -11.26 9.33 -29.27
CA SER A 242 -10.95 10.22 -30.38
C SER A 242 -10.54 11.63 -29.93
N GLY A 243 -9.99 12.44 -30.84
CA GLY A 243 -9.55 13.80 -30.58
C GLY A 243 -8.12 13.89 -30.07
N ALA A 244 -7.74 15.06 -29.57
CA ALA A 244 -6.37 15.34 -29.12
C ALA A 244 -5.91 14.49 -27.91
N LEU A 245 -6.85 14.02 -27.10
CA LEU A 245 -6.61 13.16 -25.93
C LEU A 245 -6.98 11.70 -26.19
N LYS A 246 -6.99 11.28 -27.46
CA LYS A 246 -7.22 9.87 -27.80
C LYS A 246 -6.25 8.97 -27.00
N ASN A 247 -6.74 7.80 -26.57
CA ASN A 247 -6.02 6.82 -25.75
C ASN A 247 -5.76 7.25 -24.30
N LEU A 248 -6.25 8.40 -23.85
CA LEU A 248 -6.25 8.72 -22.43
C LEU A 248 -7.31 7.92 -21.71
N ARG A 249 -6.92 7.34 -20.58
CA ARG A 249 -7.81 6.67 -19.62
C ARG A 249 -7.74 7.38 -18.29
N ILE A 250 -8.90 7.55 -17.65
CA ILE A 250 -9.01 8.08 -16.30
C ILE A 250 -9.71 7.03 -15.48
N GLY A 251 -9.07 6.60 -14.39
CA GLY A 251 -9.61 5.62 -13.46
C GLY A 251 -9.86 6.25 -12.10
N PHE A 252 -10.93 5.84 -11.47
CA PHE A 252 -11.24 6.11 -10.08
C PHE A 252 -11.63 4.80 -9.38
N GLU A 253 -11.10 4.56 -8.18
CA GLU A 253 -11.45 3.43 -7.35
C GLU A 253 -11.61 3.89 -5.89
N PHE A 254 -12.71 3.47 -5.28
CA PHE A 254 -12.97 3.55 -3.85
C PHE A 254 -12.89 2.15 -3.26
N ALA A 255 -11.98 1.93 -2.33
CA ALA A 255 -11.81 0.66 -1.63
C ALA A 255 -12.00 0.85 -0.13
N PHE A 256 -12.55 -0.18 0.52
CA PHE A 256 -12.74 -0.23 1.95
C PHE A 256 -12.52 -1.66 2.45
N PRO A 257 -11.99 -1.83 3.66
CA PRO A 257 -11.82 -3.15 4.25
C PRO A 257 -13.15 -3.69 4.75
N MET A 258 -13.44 -4.94 4.37
CA MET A 258 -14.55 -5.74 4.89
C MET A 258 -14.14 -6.50 6.15
N ILE A 259 -12.89 -6.98 6.16
CA ILE A 259 -12.29 -7.72 7.28
C ILE A 259 -10.90 -7.16 7.50
N GLN A 260 -10.59 -6.90 8.77
CA GLN A 260 -9.25 -6.58 9.24
C GLN A 260 -9.01 -7.40 10.50
N ASP A 261 -8.07 -8.33 10.44
CA ASP A 261 -7.59 -9.13 11.55
C ASP A 261 -6.11 -8.82 11.73
N VAL A 262 -5.82 -7.90 12.65
CA VAL A 262 -4.49 -7.33 12.82
C VAL A 262 -3.74 -8.05 13.94
N HIS A 263 -2.42 -8.12 13.86
CA HIS A 263 -1.60 -8.59 14.96
C HIS A 263 -1.41 -7.45 15.96
N GLY A 264 -1.63 -7.72 17.26
CA GLY A 264 -1.55 -6.69 18.30
C GLY A 264 -2.55 -5.57 18.10
N ILE A 265 -2.13 -4.32 18.39
CA ILE A 265 -2.97 -3.12 18.29
C ILE A 265 -2.48 -2.25 17.13
N GLN A 266 -3.35 -1.96 16.17
CA GLN A 266 -3.02 -1.15 14.99
C GLN A 266 -4.14 -0.16 14.66
N LEU A 267 -3.79 0.90 13.90
CA LEU A 267 -4.79 1.78 13.29
C LEU A 267 -5.60 1.01 12.23
N LYS A 268 -6.90 1.20 12.29
CA LYS A 268 -7.88 0.64 11.35
C LYS A 268 -7.89 1.43 10.05
N THR A 269 -7.70 0.78 8.92
CA THR A 269 -7.96 1.40 7.62
C THR A 269 -9.46 1.61 7.45
N LYS A 270 -9.86 2.83 7.11
CA LYS A 270 -11.27 3.17 6.83
C LYS A 270 -11.57 3.12 5.35
N GLU A 271 -10.76 3.82 4.56
CA GLU A 271 -11.00 3.99 3.14
C GLU A 271 -9.70 4.20 2.36
N ILE A 272 -9.74 3.82 1.10
CA ILE A 272 -8.65 4.07 0.15
C ILE A 272 -9.28 4.61 -1.14
N LEU A 273 -8.87 5.81 -1.53
CA LEU A 273 -9.27 6.45 -2.78
C LEU A 273 -8.09 6.41 -3.75
N THR A 274 -8.32 5.89 -4.94
CA THR A 274 -7.28 5.88 -5.98
C THR A 274 -7.82 6.56 -7.24
N THR A 275 -7.09 7.54 -7.73
CA THR A 275 -7.32 8.16 -9.03
C THR A 275 -6.10 7.97 -9.89
N GLY A 276 -6.28 7.59 -11.14
CA GLY A 276 -5.18 7.34 -12.07
C GLY A 276 -5.44 7.93 -13.44
N LEU A 277 -4.38 8.35 -14.08
CA LEU A 277 -4.34 8.75 -15.49
C LEU A 277 -3.40 7.81 -16.21
N GLN A 278 -3.82 7.27 -17.35
CA GLN A 278 -2.98 6.44 -18.21
C GLN A 278 -3.08 6.95 -19.64
N TYR A 279 -1.94 7.19 -20.25
CA TYR A 279 -1.83 7.55 -21.66
C TYR A 279 -1.01 6.50 -22.41
N SER A 280 -1.51 6.08 -23.57
CA SER A 280 -0.80 5.11 -24.44
C SER A 280 -0.54 5.78 -25.79
N PHE A 281 0.69 5.78 -26.22
CA PHE A 281 1.16 6.37 -27.49
C PHE A 281 1.73 5.30 -28.45
#